data_cabb4278fcef63f0652229a255954b18
#
_entry.id   cabb4278fcef63f0652229a255954b18
#
_cell.length_a   1.000
_cell.length_b   1.000
_cell.length_c   1.000
_cell.angle_alpha   90.00
_cell.angle_beta   90.00
_cell.angle_gamma   90.00
#
_symmetry.space_group_name_H-M   'P 1'
#
loop_
_entity.id
_entity.type
_entity.pdbx_description
1 polymer ?
#
loop_
_entity_poly.entity_id
_entity_poly.type
_entity_poly.pdbx_seq_one_letter_code
_entity_poly.pdbx_strand_id
1 'polypeptide(L)'
;MPLPLKPGENIYIDHKIKEASYTMPAMQAAHDHYTIGYMVSGDRRWIATDNIRVCHAGDFGIAKPEVYHRNCPISDVPYDRYVIKVRTEVFEPIIEIIGHTQLDILCRNYLHFTKASQNEIQKMCAEMLYEYERNSDHSQLLLQGMFYKLFFYVYEHHISSDSDNNTLYLKRFDDRIQKAMIYAENNLEYGASLQNVADFACLSPSHFSRLFKL
;
A
#
# COMPACT_ATOMS: atom_id res chain seq x y z
N MET A 1 -13.05 0.27 -8.17
CA MET A 1 -12.11 -0.86 -8.22
C MET A 1 -10.77 -0.39 -8.75
N PRO A 2 -9.63 -0.86 -8.24
CA PRO A 2 -8.36 -0.65 -8.92
C PRO A 2 -8.48 -1.21 -10.32
N LEU A 3 -7.97 -0.49 -11.32
CA LEU A 3 -7.97 -1.00 -12.69
C LEU A 3 -7.15 -2.29 -12.72
N PRO A 4 -7.70 -3.40 -13.23
CA PRO A 4 -6.95 -4.65 -13.36
C PRO A 4 -5.79 -4.46 -14.35
N LEU A 5 -4.77 -5.31 -14.24
CA LEU A 5 -3.75 -5.42 -15.26
C LEU A 5 -4.38 -5.93 -16.57
N LYS A 6 -3.94 -5.40 -17.70
CA LYS A 6 -4.43 -5.84 -19.01
C LYS A 6 -3.96 -7.28 -19.30
N PRO A 7 -4.64 -8.01 -20.18
CA PRO A 7 -4.13 -9.30 -20.66
C PRO A 7 -2.71 -9.15 -21.22
N GLY A 8 -1.79 -10.00 -20.80
CA GLY A 8 -0.37 -9.95 -21.19
C GLY A 8 0.47 -8.91 -20.46
N GLU A 9 -0.12 -8.09 -19.62
CA GLU A 9 0.58 -7.10 -18.80
C GLU A 9 0.95 -7.73 -17.45
N ASN A 10 2.24 -7.94 -17.23
CA ASN A 10 2.78 -8.48 -15.98
C ASN A 10 3.12 -7.39 -14.98
N ILE A 11 3.52 -6.22 -15.49
CA ILE A 11 3.88 -5.05 -14.69
C ILE A 11 3.25 -3.80 -15.31
N TYR A 12 2.60 -3.04 -14.45
CA TYR A 12 2.12 -1.69 -14.70
C TYR A 12 2.86 -0.73 -13.79
N ILE A 13 3.24 0.43 -14.30
CA ILE A 13 3.77 1.53 -13.49
C ILE A 13 3.14 2.86 -13.91
N ASP A 14 2.93 3.72 -12.93
CA ASP A 14 2.36 5.05 -13.14
C ASP A 14 2.95 6.03 -12.11
N HIS A 15 3.12 7.28 -12.52
CA HIS A 15 3.54 8.40 -11.68
C HIS A 15 2.32 9.27 -11.38
N LYS A 16 1.93 9.33 -10.12
CA LYS A 16 0.69 9.99 -9.67
C LYS A 16 0.98 11.20 -8.82
N ILE A 17 0.68 12.37 -9.36
CA ILE A 17 0.63 13.62 -8.60
C ILE A 17 -0.84 13.93 -8.35
N LYS A 18 -1.21 14.13 -7.09
CA LYS A 18 -2.58 14.39 -6.66
C LYS A 18 -2.63 15.52 -5.66
N GLU A 19 -3.75 16.27 -5.72
CA GLU A 19 -4.07 17.29 -4.73
C GLU A 19 -4.15 16.71 -3.31
N ALA A 20 -3.87 17.54 -2.32
CA ALA A 20 -3.90 17.17 -0.91
C ALA A 20 -5.23 16.52 -0.50
N SER A 21 -6.33 17.07 -0.97
CA SER A 21 -7.70 16.63 -0.64
C SER A 21 -8.09 15.28 -1.23
N TYR A 22 -7.30 14.73 -2.17
CA TYR A 22 -7.65 13.46 -2.81
C TYR A 22 -7.77 12.33 -1.79
N THR A 23 -8.90 11.66 -1.79
CA THR A 23 -9.19 10.46 -0.99
C THR A 23 -9.67 9.35 -1.93
N MET A 24 -9.20 8.13 -1.71
CA MET A 24 -9.82 6.98 -2.39
C MET A 24 -11.28 6.85 -1.94
N PRO A 25 -12.24 6.74 -2.87
CA PRO A 25 -13.67 6.80 -2.53
C PRO A 25 -14.13 5.61 -1.67
N ALA A 26 -13.51 4.44 -1.82
CA ALA A 26 -13.83 3.23 -1.06
C ALA A 26 -12.57 2.42 -0.79
N MET A 27 -12.66 1.46 0.14
CA MET A 27 -11.63 0.43 0.28
C MET A 27 -11.62 -0.47 -0.96
N GLN A 28 -10.43 -0.79 -1.43
CA GLN A 28 -10.21 -1.58 -2.63
C GLN A 28 -9.14 -2.62 -2.38
N ALA A 29 -9.30 -3.80 -2.97
CA ALA A 29 -8.28 -4.83 -3.03
C ALA A 29 -7.96 -5.18 -4.49
N ALA A 30 -6.74 -5.52 -4.76
CA ALA A 30 -6.35 -6.22 -5.97
C ALA A 30 -6.49 -7.73 -5.73
N HIS A 31 -6.87 -8.49 -6.75
CA HIS A 31 -7.03 -9.94 -6.62
C HIS A 31 -5.87 -10.72 -7.26
N ASP A 32 -5.26 -10.17 -8.31
CA ASP A 32 -4.29 -10.84 -9.17
C ASP A 32 -2.90 -10.20 -9.18
N HIS A 33 -2.66 -9.18 -8.35
CA HIS A 33 -1.40 -8.46 -8.33
C HIS A 33 -1.07 -7.84 -6.97
N TYR A 34 0.21 -7.67 -6.73
CA TYR A 34 0.75 -6.82 -5.68
C TYR A 34 0.69 -5.36 -6.11
N THR A 35 0.38 -4.47 -5.20
CA THR A 35 0.46 -3.02 -5.44
C THR A 35 1.58 -2.44 -4.61
N ILE A 36 2.53 -1.79 -5.26
CA ILE A 36 3.69 -1.17 -4.64
C ILE A 36 3.55 0.34 -4.78
N GLY A 37 3.84 1.06 -3.72
CA GLY A 37 3.89 2.52 -3.69
C GLY A 37 5.23 3.02 -3.21
N TYR A 38 5.84 3.95 -3.95
CA TYR A 38 6.98 4.72 -3.50
C TYR A 38 6.58 6.19 -3.41
N MET A 39 6.65 6.77 -2.22
CA MET A 39 6.27 8.17 -1.97
C MET A 39 7.45 9.10 -2.26
N VAL A 40 7.31 9.95 -3.27
CA VAL A 40 8.33 10.95 -3.63
C VAL A 40 8.22 12.17 -2.73
N SER A 41 6.99 12.64 -2.50
CA SER A 41 6.70 13.77 -1.61
C SER A 41 5.29 13.70 -1.04
N GLY A 42 5.05 14.45 0.04
CA GLY A 42 3.78 14.47 0.75
C GLY A 42 3.60 13.32 1.73
N ASP A 43 2.42 13.26 2.33
CA ASP A 43 2.06 12.28 3.35
C ASP A 43 0.70 11.67 3.05
N ARG A 44 0.54 10.38 3.37
CA ARG A 44 -0.75 9.69 3.22
C ARG A 44 -1.01 8.75 4.38
N ARG A 45 -2.26 8.64 4.78
CA ARG A 45 -2.71 7.59 5.69
C ARG A 45 -3.19 6.40 4.87
N TRP A 46 -2.59 5.27 5.12
CA TRP A 46 -3.05 3.98 4.65
C TRP A 46 -3.97 3.38 5.71
N ILE A 47 -5.18 3.05 5.32
CA ILE A 47 -6.16 2.37 6.16
C ILE A 47 -6.42 1.02 5.50
N ALA A 48 -6.12 -0.07 6.20
CA ALA A 48 -6.40 -1.43 5.76
C ALA A 48 -7.25 -2.15 6.81
N THR A 49 -7.72 -3.34 6.47
CA THR A 49 -8.56 -4.15 7.37
C THR A 49 -7.83 -4.59 8.64
N ASP A 50 -6.51 -4.63 8.62
CA ASP A 50 -5.67 -5.13 9.72
C ASP A 50 -4.86 -4.04 10.42
N ASN A 51 -4.67 -2.86 9.78
CA ASN A 51 -3.87 -1.79 10.37
C ASN A 51 -4.12 -0.41 9.75
N ILE A 52 -3.67 0.64 10.48
CA ILE A 52 -3.49 1.99 9.91
C ILE A 52 -2.00 2.32 9.94
N ARG A 53 -1.50 2.87 8.84
CA ARG A 53 -0.11 3.31 8.70
C ARG A 53 -0.06 4.71 8.11
N VAL A 54 0.99 5.44 8.43
CA VAL A 54 1.30 6.72 7.79
C VAL A 54 2.47 6.49 6.84
N CYS A 55 2.31 6.95 5.61
CA CYS A 55 3.33 6.95 4.57
C CYS A 55 3.90 8.36 4.46
N HIS A 56 5.19 8.48 4.53
CA HIS A 56 5.93 9.75 4.37
C HIS A 56 6.77 9.75 3.10
N ALA A 57 7.27 10.92 2.73
CA ALA A 57 8.20 11.04 1.61
C ALA A 57 9.43 10.13 1.81
N GLY A 58 9.77 9.35 0.79
CA GLY A 58 10.86 8.37 0.80
C GLY A 58 10.45 6.97 1.23
N ASP A 59 9.20 6.76 1.63
CA ASP A 59 8.70 5.45 2.04
C ASP A 59 8.32 4.57 0.83
N PHE A 60 8.58 3.28 1.00
CA PHE A 60 8.22 2.24 0.05
C PHE A 60 7.27 1.24 0.72
N GLY A 61 6.14 0.99 0.12
CA GLY A 61 5.12 0.08 0.68
C GLY A 61 4.70 -0.98 -0.31
N ILE A 62 4.40 -2.17 0.19
CA ILE A 62 3.92 -3.31 -0.59
C ILE A 62 2.56 -3.74 -0.03
N ALA A 63 1.53 -3.72 -0.89
CA ALA A 63 0.23 -4.28 -0.59
C ALA A 63 0.07 -5.63 -1.29
N LYS A 64 -0.24 -6.67 -0.53
CA LYS A 64 -0.54 -8.01 -1.07
C LYS A 64 -1.89 -8.02 -1.79
N PRO A 65 -2.10 -8.97 -2.71
CA PRO A 65 -3.44 -9.29 -3.17
C PRO A 65 -4.40 -9.53 -1.99
N GLU A 66 -5.69 -9.29 -2.21
CA GLU A 66 -6.79 -9.46 -1.25
C GLU A 66 -6.76 -8.56 -0.01
N VAL A 67 -5.78 -7.66 0.12
CA VAL A 67 -5.74 -6.70 1.23
C VAL A 67 -6.57 -5.48 0.88
N TYR A 68 -7.77 -5.38 1.45
CA TYR A 68 -8.64 -4.21 1.34
C TYR A 68 -8.03 -3.02 2.05
N HIS A 69 -7.85 -1.94 1.30
CA HIS A 69 -7.25 -0.72 1.81
C HIS A 69 -7.75 0.53 1.10
N ARG A 70 -7.57 1.67 1.74
CA ARG A 70 -7.73 2.99 1.13
C ARG A 70 -6.63 3.94 1.59
N ASN A 71 -6.34 4.92 0.75
CA ASN A 71 -5.45 6.02 1.09
C ASN A 71 -6.26 7.31 1.27
N CYS A 72 -5.99 8.04 2.33
CA CYS A 72 -6.60 9.34 2.60
C CYS A 72 -5.55 10.37 3.04
N PRO A 73 -5.85 11.67 2.94
CA PRO A 73 -4.94 12.72 3.37
C PRO A 73 -4.76 12.72 4.89
N ILE A 74 -3.61 13.24 5.34
CA ILE A 74 -3.35 13.60 6.74
C ILE A 74 -2.91 15.07 6.87
N SER A 75 -2.61 15.72 5.75
CA SER A 75 -2.17 17.12 5.67
C SER A 75 -2.74 17.76 4.41
N ASP A 76 -2.63 19.08 4.31
CA ASP A 76 -3.03 19.87 3.15
C ASP A 76 -1.93 19.97 2.07
N VAL A 77 -0.98 19.04 2.10
CA VAL A 77 0.13 18.99 1.12
C VAL A 77 -0.23 18.03 -0.01
N PRO A 78 -0.11 18.44 -1.29
CA PRO A 78 -0.19 17.55 -2.43
C PRO A 78 0.83 16.41 -2.29
N TYR A 79 0.51 15.26 -2.84
CA TYR A 79 1.44 14.14 -2.82
C TYR A 79 1.85 13.70 -4.21
N ASP A 80 3.06 13.18 -4.29
CA ASP A 80 3.68 12.64 -5.48
C ASP A 80 4.17 11.22 -5.19
N ARG A 81 3.77 10.24 -6.01
CA ARG A 81 4.17 8.84 -5.82
C ARG A 81 4.24 8.05 -7.11
N TYR A 82 5.12 7.08 -7.15
CA TYR A 82 5.04 5.98 -8.09
C TYR A 82 4.12 4.88 -7.58
N VAL A 83 3.34 4.30 -8.48
CA VAL A 83 2.50 3.13 -8.21
C VAL A 83 2.88 2.04 -9.20
N ILE A 84 3.34 0.90 -8.68
CA ILE A 84 3.70 -0.27 -9.49
C ILE A 84 2.72 -1.39 -9.15
N LYS A 85 2.14 -2.02 -10.16
CA LYS A 85 1.34 -3.24 -10.00
C LYS A 85 2.12 -4.39 -10.63
N VAL A 86 2.20 -5.49 -9.92
CA VAL A 86 3.02 -6.63 -10.31
C VAL A 86 2.20 -7.90 -10.13
N ARG A 87 2.01 -8.68 -11.19
CA ARG A 87 1.27 -9.94 -11.12
C ARG A 87 1.86 -10.89 -10.09
N THR A 88 1.02 -11.71 -9.50
CA THR A 88 1.42 -12.69 -8.49
C THR A 88 2.50 -13.62 -9.01
N GLU A 89 2.42 -14.05 -10.27
CA GLU A 89 3.39 -14.95 -10.89
C GLU A 89 4.79 -14.34 -11.00
N VAL A 90 4.91 -13.02 -11.08
CA VAL A 90 6.20 -12.31 -11.06
C VAL A 90 6.83 -12.30 -9.67
N PHE A 91 6.04 -12.44 -8.62
CA PHE A 91 6.53 -12.55 -7.24
C PHE A 91 6.98 -13.96 -6.86
N GLU A 92 6.57 -15.00 -7.58
CA GLU A 92 6.92 -16.39 -7.25
C GLU A 92 8.44 -16.61 -7.11
N PRO A 93 9.30 -16.19 -8.08
CA PRO A 93 10.75 -16.34 -7.92
C PRO A 93 11.33 -15.57 -6.73
N ILE A 94 10.73 -14.44 -6.38
CA ILE A 94 11.13 -13.67 -5.20
C ILE A 94 10.81 -14.46 -3.93
N ILE A 95 9.61 -15.03 -3.85
CA ILE A 95 9.15 -15.82 -2.70
C ILE A 95 10.01 -17.07 -2.53
N GLU A 96 10.42 -17.72 -3.62
CA GLU A 96 11.35 -18.85 -3.57
C GLU A 96 12.69 -18.49 -2.95
N ILE A 97 13.18 -17.26 -3.16
CA ILE A 97 14.47 -16.79 -2.63
C ILE A 97 14.36 -16.33 -1.18
N ILE A 98 13.38 -15.46 -0.85
CA ILE A 98 13.31 -14.82 0.47
C ILE A 98 12.36 -15.54 1.44
N GLY A 99 11.45 -16.37 0.95
CA GLY A 99 10.40 -17.05 1.70
C GLY A 99 9.18 -16.20 2.01
N HIS A 100 8.04 -16.86 2.20
CA HIS A 100 6.76 -16.20 2.52
C HIS A 100 6.81 -15.33 3.80
N THR A 101 7.46 -15.83 4.85
CA THR A 101 7.56 -15.11 6.13
C THR A 101 8.27 -13.77 5.96
N GLN A 102 9.37 -13.73 5.21
CA GLN A 102 10.09 -12.49 4.97
C GLN A 102 9.29 -11.51 4.10
N LEU A 103 8.63 -12.00 3.06
CA LEU A 103 7.73 -11.17 2.27
C LEU A 103 6.58 -10.59 3.13
N ASP A 104 6.02 -11.37 4.03
CA ASP A 104 5.00 -10.92 4.97
C ASP A 104 5.49 -9.78 5.88
N ILE A 105 6.72 -9.87 6.35
CA ILE A 105 7.35 -8.81 7.14
C ILE A 105 7.49 -7.53 6.32
N LEU A 106 7.97 -7.61 5.08
CA LEU A 106 8.10 -6.46 4.18
C LEU A 106 6.75 -5.80 3.85
N CYS A 107 5.68 -6.60 3.76
CA CYS A 107 4.35 -6.10 3.45
C CYS A 107 3.62 -5.47 4.66
N ARG A 108 4.08 -5.74 5.90
CA ARG A 108 3.41 -5.24 7.11
C ARG A 108 3.64 -3.78 7.38
N ASN A 109 4.80 -3.23 6.98
CA ASN A 109 5.22 -1.87 7.30
C ASN A 109 5.66 -1.12 6.04
N TYR A 110 5.78 0.20 6.15
CA TYR A 110 6.55 0.96 5.18
C TYR A 110 8.03 0.74 5.42
N LEU A 111 8.78 0.59 4.34
CA LEU A 111 10.23 0.44 4.36
C LEU A 111 10.86 1.83 4.22
N HIS A 112 11.83 2.11 5.09
CA HIS A 112 12.52 3.39 5.16
C HIS A 112 13.93 3.27 4.62
N PHE A 113 14.48 4.36 4.09
CA PHE A 113 15.77 4.37 3.39
C PHE A 113 16.58 5.63 3.71
N THR A 114 17.90 5.51 3.57
CA THR A 114 18.77 6.69 3.53
C THR A 114 18.44 7.58 2.32
N LYS A 115 18.80 8.86 2.37
CA LYS A 115 18.57 9.77 1.24
C LYS A 115 19.24 9.31 -0.06
N ALA A 116 20.40 8.70 0.03
CA ALA A 116 21.10 8.12 -1.12
C ALA A 116 20.28 6.99 -1.76
N SER A 117 19.77 6.06 -0.93
CA SER A 117 18.93 4.95 -1.40
C SER A 117 17.58 5.43 -1.95
N GLN A 118 16.97 6.46 -1.35
CA GLN A 118 15.76 7.10 -1.88
C GLN A 118 15.95 7.62 -3.30
N ASN A 119 17.08 8.32 -3.56
CA ASN A 119 17.41 8.84 -4.88
C ASN A 119 17.57 7.72 -5.91
N GLU A 120 18.21 6.60 -5.53
CA GLU A 120 18.39 5.46 -6.43
C GLU A 120 17.06 4.73 -6.70
N ILE A 121 16.20 4.56 -5.69
CA ILE A 121 14.84 4.00 -5.87
C ILE A 121 14.03 4.88 -6.83
N GLN A 122 14.04 6.20 -6.64
CA GLN A 122 13.33 7.14 -7.50
C GLN A 122 13.81 7.06 -8.94
N LYS A 123 15.13 6.96 -9.16
CA LYS A 123 15.73 6.80 -10.47
C LYS A 123 15.27 5.50 -11.14
N MET A 124 15.31 4.37 -10.42
CA MET A 124 14.84 3.08 -10.95
C MET A 124 13.35 3.13 -11.30
N CYS A 125 12.50 3.77 -10.47
CA CYS A 125 11.10 3.96 -10.80
C CYS A 125 10.89 4.81 -12.06
N ALA A 126 11.68 5.88 -12.25
CA ALA A 126 11.60 6.71 -13.45
C ALA A 126 12.05 5.95 -14.71
N GLU A 127 13.09 5.13 -14.61
CA GLU A 127 13.56 4.27 -15.70
C GLU A 127 12.49 3.22 -16.09
N MET A 128 11.83 2.61 -15.09
CA MET A 128 10.72 1.68 -15.31
C MET A 128 9.53 2.37 -15.97
N LEU A 129 9.18 3.59 -15.53
CA LEU A 129 8.09 4.37 -16.15
C LEU A 129 8.39 4.67 -17.62
N TYR A 130 9.60 5.12 -17.92
CA TYR A 130 10.04 5.38 -19.30
C TYR A 130 9.91 4.12 -20.18
N GLU A 131 10.36 2.94 -19.68
CA GLU A 131 10.24 1.69 -20.42
C GLU A 131 8.76 1.26 -20.60
N TYR A 132 7.93 1.48 -19.59
CA TYR A 132 6.49 1.19 -19.66
C TYR A 132 5.81 2.06 -20.73
N GLU A 133 6.10 3.37 -20.77
CA GLU A 133 5.55 4.31 -21.75
C GLU A 133 6.04 4.04 -23.18
N ARG A 134 7.28 3.55 -23.33
CA ARG A 134 7.83 3.15 -24.61
C ARG A 134 7.05 2.03 -25.25
N ASN A 135 6.46 1.13 -24.45
CA ASN A 135 5.52 0.07 -24.85
C ASN A 135 5.96 -0.73 -26.10
N SER A 136 7.23 -1.12 -26.15
CA SER A 136 7.75 -2.01 -27.20
C SER A 136 7.36 -3.47 -26.96
N ASP A 137 7.52 -4.33 -27.96
CA ASP A 137 7.25 -5.77 -27.85
C ASP A 137 8.03 -6.46 -26.71
N HIS A 138 9.14 -5.86 -26.25
CA HIS A 138 9.99 -6.42 -25.20
C HIS A 138 9.79 -5.72 -23.85
N SER A 139 9.01 -4.64 -23.79
CA SER A 139 8.89 -3.80 -22.59
C SER A 139 8.46 -4.59 -21.36
N GLN A 140 7.53 -5.53 -21.45
CA GLN A 140 7.10 -6.32 -20.32
C GLN A 140 8.20 -7.23 -19.75
N LEU A 141 9.06 -7.79 -20.59
CA LEU A 141 10.21 -8.59 -20.16
C LEU A 141 11.27 -7.71 -19.50
N LEU A 142 11.56 -6.55 -20.10
CA LEU A 142 12.52 -5.60 -19.54
C LEU A 142 12.03 -5.06 -18.19
N LEU A 143 10.75 -4.69 -18.08
CA LEU A 143 10.13 -4.23 -16.83
C LEU A 143 10.23 -5.29 -15.73
N GLN A 144 10.06 -6.57 -16.06
CA GLN A 144 10.21 -7.65 -15.08
C GLN A 144 11.65 -7.72 -14.54
N GLY A 145 12.66 -7.62 -15.40
CA GLY A 145 14.07 -7.54 -14.97
C GLY A 145 14.38 -6.31 -14.14
N MET A 146 13.84 -5.14 -14.54
CA MET A 146 13.99 -3.88 -13.80
C MET A 146 13.29 -3.94 -12.44
N PHE A 147 12.12 -4.58 -12.37
CA PHE A 147 11.40 -4.79 -11.12
C PHE A 147 12.18 -5.69 -10.15
N TYR A 148 12.76 -6.78 -10.61
CA TYR A 148 13.60 -7.62 -9.74
C TYR A 148 14.80 -6.85 -9.20
N LYS A 149 15.47 -6.05 -10.04
CA LYS A 149 16.56 -5.16 -9.60
C LYS A 149 16.06 -4.18 -8.51
N LEU A 150 14.93 -3.51 -8.73
CA LEU A 150 14.32 -2.61 -7.75
C LEU A 150 13.97 -3.33 -6.46
N PHE A 151 13.30 -4.48 -6.54
CA PHE A 151 12.87 -5.23 -5.37
C PHE A 151 14.06 -5.67 -4.50
N PHE A 152 15.09 -6.28 -5.09
CA PHE A 152 16.26 -6.70 -4.33
C PHE A 152 17.08 -5.53 -3.81
N TYR A 153 17.16 -4.42 -4.54
CA TYR A 153 17.74 -3.19 -4.00
C TYR A 153 16.99 -2.71 -2.75
N VAL A 154 15.68 -2.64 -2.79
CA VAL A 154 14.81 -2.30 -1.65
C VAL A 154 15.00 -3.28 -0.50
N TYR A 155 15.03 -4.57 -0.79
CA TYR A 155 15.23 -5.63 0.19
C TYR A 155 16.56 -5.52 0.94
N GLU A 156 17.63 -5.18 0.25
CA GLU A 156 18.99 -5.10 0.82
C GLU A 156 19.26 -3.78 1.54
N HIS A 157 18.61 -2.68 1.13
CA HIS A 157 18.94 -1.33 1.60
C HIS A 157 17.89 -0.71 2.53
N HIS A 158 16.79 -1.42 2.83
CA HIS A 158 15.83 -0.88 3.79
C HIS A 158 16.47 -0.84 5.19
N ILE A 159 16.16 0.22 5.93
CA ILE A 159 16.60 0.37 7.30
C ILE A 159 15.71 -0.54 8.15
N SER A 160 16.27 -1.64 8.66
CA SER A 160 15.59 -2.48 9.63
C SER A 160 15.37 -1.64 10.89
N SER A 161 14.14 -1.35 11.22
CA SER A 161 13.79 -0.72 12.49
C SER A 161 13.86 -1.76 13.60
N ASP A 162 15.07 -2.20 13.97
CA ASP A 162 15.31 -3.00 15.19
C ASP A 162 15.11 -2.19 16.48
N SER A 163 14.68 -0.95 16.37
CA SER A 163 14.30 -0.16 17.53
C SER A 163 12.79 -0.18 17.69
N ASP A 164 12.35 -0.83 18.75
CA ASP A 164 10.97 -0.92 19.28
C ASP A 164 10.19 0.41 19.42
N ASN A 165 10.69 1.52 18.92
CA ASN A 165 10.08 2.83 19.04
C ASN A 165 9.06 3.17 17.93
N ASN A 166 8.94 2.36 16.87
CA ASN A 166 7.90 2.55 15.85
C ASN A 166 6.63 1.75 16.12
N THR A 167 6.58 0.99 17.20
CA THR A 167 5.41 0.24 17.70
C THR A 167 4.27 1.16 18.12
N LEU A 168 4.50 2.46 18.24
CA LEU A 168 3.45 3.45 18.57
C LEU A 168 2.42 3.66 17.46
N TYR A 169 2.70 3.23 16.22
CA TYR A 169 1.79 3.36 15.09
C TYR A 169 1.13 2.05 14.67
N LEU A 170 1.58 0.92 15.20
CA LEU A 170 0.90 -0.36 15.06
C LEU A 170 -0.12 -0.54 16.19
N LYS A 171 -1.07 0.38 16.33
CA LYS A 171 -2.31 0.00 17.00
C LYS A 171 -2.97 -1.04 16.10
N ARG A 172 -2.76 -2.32 16.42
CA ARG A 172 -3.71 -3.35 15.98
C ARG A 172 -5.08 -2.81 16.36
N PHE A 173 -5.90 -2.53 15.38
CA PHE A 173 -7.30 -2.31 15.70
C PHE A 173 -7.78 -3.55 16.46
N ASP A 174 -8.50 -3.29 17.54
CA ASP A 174 -9.33 -4.30 18.16
C ASP A 174 -10.11 -5.00 17.02
N ASP A 175 -10.08 -6.32 16.95
CA ASP A 175 -10.74 -7.11 15.88
C ASP A 175 -12.20 -6.69 15.68
N ARG A 176 -12.82 -6.14 16.74
CA ARG A 176 -14.16 -5.56 16.71
C ARG A 176 -14.26 -4.31 15.84
N ILE A 177 -13.24 -3.45 15.86
CA ILE A 177 -13.18 -2.24 15.02
C ILE A 177 -13.00 -2.63 13.55
N GLN A 178 -12.18 -3.65 13.25
CA GLN A 178 -12.03 -4.17 11.89
C GLN A 178 -13.37 -4.69 11.34
N LYS A 179 -14.07 -5.49 12.12
CA LYS A 179 -15.41 -5.99 11.76
C LYS A 179 -16.39 -4.85 11.53
N ALA A 180 -16.35 -3.82 12.36
CA ALA A 180 -17.19 -2.64 12.23
C ALA A 180 -16.90 -1.86 10.94
N MET A 181 -15.64 -1.73 10.55
CA MET A 181 -15.25 -1.07 9.29
C MET A 181 -15.79 -1.82 8.07
N ILE A 182 -15.63 -3.14 8.03
CA ILE A 182 -16.15 -4.00 6.96
C ILE A 182 -17.68 -3.91 6.89
N TYR A 183 -18.36 -3.97 8.04
CA TYR A 183 -19.81 -3.83 8.11
C TYR A 183 -20.27 -2.46 7.59
N ALA A 184 -19.65 -1.38 8.04
CA ALA A 184 -20.01 -0.04 7.61
C ALA A 184 -19.87 0.13 6.09
N GLU A 185 -18.79 -0.37 5.49
CA GLU A 185 -18.58 -0.29 4.04
C GLU A 185 -19.58 -1.08 3.23
N ASN A 186 -19.90 -2.28 3.67
CA ASN A 186 -20.88 -3.14 3.00
C ASN A 186 -22.32 -2.63 3.13
N ASN A 187 -22.58 -1.69 4.04
CA ASN A 187 -23.91 -1.16 4.32
C ASN A 187 -24.03 0.37 4.12
N LEU A 188 -23.05 1.03 3.48
CA LEU A 188 -23.10 2.47 3.22
C LEU A 188 -24.35 2.90 2.44
N GLU A 189 -24.75 2.11 1.44
CA GLU A 189 -25.94 2.39 0.62
C GLU A 189 -27.26 2.22 1.39
N TYR A 190 -27.27 1.41 2.46
CA TYR A 190 -28.44 1.12 3.28
C TYR A 190 -28.49 1.93 4.57
N GLY A 191 -27.61 2.91 4.75
CA GLY A 191 -27.62 3.80 5.90
C GLY A 191 -27.01 3.18 7.16
N ALA A 192 -25.74 2.81 7.10
CA ALA A 192 -24.98 2.36 8.27
C ALA A 192 -24.96 3.44 9.35
N SER A 193 -25.83 3.33 10.36
CA SER A 193 -25.83 4.24 11.50
C SER A 193 -24.70 3.88 12.49
N LEU A 194 -24.23 4.87 13.25
CA LEU A 194 -23.25 4.65 14.32
C LEU A 194 -23.70 3.53 15.28
N GLN A 195 -25.01 3.48 15.57
CA GLN A 195 -25.58 2.44 16.45
C GLN A 195 -25.38 1.05 15.83
N ASN A 196 -25.78 0.85 14.56
CA ASN A 196 -25.70 -0.44 13.87
C ASN A 196 -24.25 -0.93 13.74
N VAL A 197 -23.33 -0.01 13.45
CA VAL A 197 -21.88 -0.32 13.35
C VAL A 197 -21.30 -0.72 14.71
N ALA A 198 -21.66 0.00 15.76
CA ALA A 198 -21.21 -0.31 17.12
C ALA A 198 -21.79 -1.63 17.61
N ASP A 199 -23.08 -1.90 17.37
CA ASP A 199 -23.75 -3.15 17.74
C ASP A 199 -23.12 -4.35 17.02
N PHE A 200 -22.79 -4.20 15.73
CA PHE A 200 -22.07 -5.24 14.98
C PHE A 200 -20.69 -5.53 15.56
N ALA A 201 -20.02 -4.51 16.08
CA ALA A 201 -18.74 -4.63 16.77
C ALA A 201 -18.88 -5.15 18.23
N CYS A 202 -20.08 -5.41 18.71
CA CYS A 202 -20.38 -5.73 20.11
C CYS A 202 -19.86 -4.65 21.09
N LEU A 203 -19.99 -3.37 20.71
CA LEU A 203 -19.57 -2.21 21.49
C LEU A 203 -20.73 -1.25 21.68
N SER A 204 -20.71 -0.48 22.78
CA SER A 204 -21.60 0.69 22.87
C SER A 204 -21.14 1.78 21.89
N PRO A 205 -22.05 2.62 21.34
CA PRO A 205 -21.67 3.71 20.44
C PRO A 205 -20.62 4.65 21.00
N SER A 206 -20.68 4.94 22.30
CA SER A 206 -19.69 5.76 22.98
C SER A 206 -18.31 5.11 23.03
N HIS A 207 -18.26 3.81 23.32
CA HIS A 207 -17.01 3.04 23.34
C HIS A 207 -16.43 2.90 21.94
N PHE A 208 -17.28 2.58 20.96
CA PHE A 208 -16.89 2.51 19.54
C PHE A 208 -16.30 3.85 19.08
N SER A 209 -17.00 4.98 19.31
CA SER A 209 -16.52 6.30 18.92
C SER A 209 -15.19 6.68 19.57
N ARG A 210 -14.98 6.28 20.83
CA ARG A 210 -13.70 6.52 21.53
C ARG A 210 -12.56 5.69 20.92
N LEU A 211 -12.80 4.42 20.59
CA LEU A 211 -11.80 3.55 19.96
C LEU A 211 -11.50 3.96 18.52
N PHE A 212 -12.51 4.46 17.80
CA PHE A 212 -12.38 4.86 16.40
C PHE A 212 -11.70 6.22 16.22
N LYS A 213 -11.67 7.08 17.25
CA LYS A 213 -11.00 8.39 17.24
C LYS A 213 -9.53 8.35 17.67
N LEU A 214 -9.06 7.22 18.15
CA LEU A 214 -7.67 7.02 18.58
C LEU A 214 -6.78 6.64 17.39
#